data_a75b556c06d056dac1396b8b47a7dcf9
#
_entry.id   a75b556c06d056dac1396b8b47a7dcf9
#
_cell.length_a   1.000
_cell.length_b   1.000
_cell.length_c   1.000
_cell.angle_alpha   90.00
_cell.angle_beta   90.00
_cell.angle_gamma   90.00
#
_symmetry.space_group_name_H-M   'P 1'
#
loop_
_entity.id
_entity.type
_entity.pdbx_description
1 polymer ?
#
loop_
_entity_poly.entity_id
_entity_poly.type
_entity_poly.pdbx_seq_one_letter_code
_entity_poly.pdbx_strand_id
1 'polypeptide(L)'
;MPFTKFDDASGISITITNNVLGNNYATFTTNADFWTQDAIGERLLVDNKQWIVSAVQDARVATVYINGSYSVPGSPIYDWYESVFNEKRGWPSCVSFHQNRLIFGATKSVPNCIWMSKVGDYTNFDVGTGLDDEAIYVTLWSAQHHQICTMVSSDNLQILTTKGEWAIANSPLTPSNVDIKQHTNIGCFYASYLPPQTIESRTVFISQSGKDIRELDLDTLGEHYNAVDLCPFAKHLINNPVSMAYNQNSHQLFIVMNNGYMAVLNKHQNQNISGWATYKTDGDFKYVAVLDDSTYVVVKRNGTNYLEKFDSDCLNDAGEYDFNYTICAFPMLVNNHAPKKLRARKISLRVLDTKTLFVNGQRVQIPNSAYADGCAGYSGDLSIDLLGTQNDTMQPLWTISSSEQLPATILSVTVDGIYSI
;
A
#
# COMPACT_ATOMS: atom_id res chain seq x y z
N MET A 1 -9.08 22.07 -13.46
CA MET A 1 -8.52 20.89 -14.13
C MET A 1 -7.22 21.29 -14.82
N PRO A 2 -6.19 20.45 -14.84
CA PRO A 2 -4.97 20.74 -15.59
C PRO A 2 -5.21 20.57 -17.10
N PHE A 3 -4.53 21.42 -17.90
CA PHE A 3 -4.54 21.36 -19.33
C PHE A 3 -3.12 21.13 -19.84
N THR A 4 -2.96 20.37 -20.93
CA THR A 4 -1.69 20.14 -21.59
C THR A 4 -1.87 19.95 -23.09
N LYS A 5 -0.79 20.14 -23.86
CA LYS A 5 -0.75 19.80 -25.28
C LYS A 5 -0.05 18.46 -25.42
N PHE A 6 -0.77 17.45 -25.88
CA PHE A 6 -0.23 16.12 -26.10
C PHE A 6 0.50 16.04 -27.45
N ASP A 7 1.39 15.07 -27.60
CA ASP A 7 2.20 14.91 -28.81
C ASP A 7 1.36 14.68 -30.07
N ASP A 8 0.25 13.96 -29.96
CA ASP A 8 -0.69 13.72 -31.07
C ASP A 8 -1.48 14.97 -31.48
N ALA A 9 -1.53 15.99 -30.62
CA ALA A 9 -2.06 17.33 -30.93
C ALA A 9 -0.99 18.29 -31.47
N SER A 10 0.26 17.85 -31.55
CA SER A 10 1.36 18.68 -32.09
C SER A 10 1.16 18.97 -33.57
N GLY A 11 1.25 20.24 -33.92
CA GLY A 11 1.02 20.70 -35.32
C GLY A 11 -0.44 20.77 -35.78
N ILE A 12 -1.39 20.37 -34.91
CA ILE A 12 -2.82 20.54 -35.17
C ILE A 12 -3.26 21.94 -34.80
N SER A 13 -3.93 22.60 -35.79
CA SER A 13 -4.58 23.90 -35.59
C SER A 13 -6.08 23.76 -35.49
N ILE A 14 -6.71 24.65 -34.72
CA ILE A 14 -8.17 24.77 -34.62
C ILE A 14 -8.61 26.05 -35.30
N THR A 15 -9.55 25.93 -36.21
CA THR A 15 -10.29 27.05 -36.80
C THR A 15 -11.66 27.11 -36.17
N ILE A 16 -12.02 28.26 -35.60
CA ILE A 16 -13.31 28.49 -34.93
C ILE A 16 -14.27 29.14 -35.92
N THR A 17 -15.47 28.59 -36.07
CA THR A 17 -16.56 29.17 -36.85
C THR A 17 -17.84 29.22 -36.01
N ASN A 18 -18.73 30.18 -36.32
CA ASN A 18 -20.03 30.27 -35.66
C ASN A 18 -20.86 29.02 -35.93
N ASN A 19 -21.63 28.57 -34.96
CA ASN A 19 -22.53 27.43 -35.09
C ASN A 19 -23.99 27.91 -35.15
N VAL A 20 -24.82 27.18 -35.89
CA VAL A 20 -26.27 27.44 -36.02
C VAL A 20 -27.05 27.23 -34.71
N LEU A 21 -26.46 26.54 -33.73
CA LEU A 21 -27.07 26.25 -32.42
C LEU A 21 -27.15 27.45 -31.44
N GLY A 22 -26.51 28.59 -31.81
CA GLY A 22 -26.59 29.84 -31.02
C GLY A 22 -25.21 30.33 -30.55
N ASN A 23 -25.20 31.47 -29.84
CA ASN A 23 -24.02 32.23 -29.52
C ASN A 23 -23.04 31.54 -28.54
N ASN A 24 -23.50 30.48 -27.86
CA ASN A 24 -22.67 29.71 -26.93
C ASN A 24 -22.06 28.46 -27.57
N TYR A 25 -22.35 28.20 -28.82
CA TYR A 25 -21.82 27.09 -29.59
C TYR A 25 -20.93 27.57 -30.73
N ALA A 26 -19.86 26.83 -30.96
CA ALA A 26 -18.96 27.03 -32.09
C ALA A 26 -18.67 25.70 -32.78
N THR A 27 -18.22 25.78 -34.00
CA THR A 27 -17.68 24.63 -34.70
C THR A 27 -16.16 24.75 -34.75
N PHE A 28 -15.49 23.73 -34.26
CA PHE A 28 -14.03 23.59 -34.34
C PHE A 28 -13.69 22.68 -35.49
N THR A 29 -12.87 23.21 -36.43
CA THR A 29 -12.34 22.46 -37.55
C THR A 29 -10.83 22.36 -37.41
N THR A 30 -10.29 21.13 -37.46
CA THR A 30 -8.85 20.87 -37.39
C THR A 30 -8.25 20.68 -38.77
N ASN A 31 -6.97 21.01 -38.95
CA ASN A 31 -6.24 20.85 -40.19
C ASN A 31 -5.90 19.38 -40.52
N ALA A 32 -5.98 18.47 -39.52
CA ALA A 32 -5.77 17.03 -39.65
C ALA A 32 -6.80 16.25 -38.83
N ASP A 33 -6.89 14.94 -39.04
CA ASP A 33 -7.80 14.06 -38.33
C ASP A 33 -7.39 14.02 -36.84
N PHE A 34 -8.34 14.37 -35.95
CA PHE A 34 -8.08 14.48 -34.52
C PHE A 34 -9.26 14.02 -33.63
N TRP A 35 -10.49 14.38 -34.03
CA TRP A 35 -11.68 14.13 -33.22
C TRP A 35 -12.11 12.68 -33.27
N THR A 36 -12.39 12.12 -32.08
CA THR A 36 -13.02 10.81 -31.91
C THR A 36 -14.28 10.97 -31.07
N GLN A 37 -15.18 9.99 -31.09
CA GLN A 37 -16.40 10.03 -30.28
C GLN A 37 -16.14 10.13 -28.78
N ASP A 38 -14.99 9.62 -28.31
CA ASP A 38 -14.56 9.69 -26.91
C ASP A 38 -14.19 11.12 -26.47
N ALA A 39 -14.04 12.06 -27.41
CA ALA A 39 -13.80 13.46 -27.09
C ALA A 39 -15.07 14.20 -26.61
N ILE A 40 -16.25 13.60 -26.72
CA ILE A 40 -17.49 14.24 -26.25
C ILE A 40 -17.45 14.40 -24.74
N GLY A 41 -17.66 15.64 -24.26
CA GLY A 41 -17.52 16.01 -22.85
C GLY A 41 -16.11 16.49 -22.46
N GLU A 42 -15.14 16.34 -23.35
CA GLU A 42 -13.78 16.83 -23.13
C GLU A 42 -13.75 18.35 -23.00
N ARG A 43 -12.87 18.83 -22.12
CA ARG A 43 -12.62 20.27 -21.93
C ARG A 43 -11.34 20.67 -22.67
N LEU A 44 -11.43 21.75 -23.39
CA LEU A 44 -10.34 22.33 -24.17
C LEU A 44 -10.07 23.76 -23.67
N LEU A 45 -8.82 24.17 -23.63
CA LEU A 45 -8.41 25.54 -23.44
C LEU A 45 -7.94 26.09 -24.79
N VAL A 46 -8.74 26.96 -25.41
CA VAL A 46 -8.48 27.56 -26.71
C VAL A 46 -8.68 29.07 -26.59
N ASP A 47 -7.69 29.86 -26.99
CA ASP A 47 -7.70 31.33 -26.87
C ASP A 47 -8.03 31.78 -25.41
N ASN A 48 -7.37 31.14 -24.43
CA ASN A 48 -7.57 31.38 -22.99
C ASN A 48 -9.03 31.19 -22.50
N LYS A 49 -9.85 30.47 -23.26
CA LYS A 49 -11.23 30.16 -22.89
C LYS A 49 -11.42 28.65 -22.81
N GLN A 50 -12.23 28.24 -21.84
CA GLN A 50 -12.56 26.84 -21.68
C GLN A 50 -13.79 26.47 -22.52
N TRP A 51 -13.65 25.46 -23.36
CA TRP A 51 -14.67 24.91 -24.23
C TRP A 51 -14.96 23.47 -23.85
N ILE A 52 -16.18 23.03 -24.11
CA ILE A 52 -16.59 21.63 -23.91
C ILE A 52 -17.03 21.07 -25.24
N VAL A 53 -16.48 19.94 -25.63
CA VAL A 53 -16.91 19.22 -26.84
C VAL A 53 -18.31 18.66 -26.61
N SER A 54 -19.28 19.10 -27.39
CA SER A 54 -20.69 18.65 -27.26
C SER A 54 -21.08 17.59 -28.28
N ALA A 55 -20.46 17.59 -29.46
CA ALA A 55 -20.67 16.57 -30.48
C ALA A 55 -19.47 16.51 -31.44
N VAL A 56 -19.21 15.33 -31.95
CA VAL A 56 -18.20 15.09 -33.00
C VAL A 56 -18.94 14.69 -34.27
N GLN A 57 -18.80 15.48 -35.34
CA GLN A 57 -19.40 15.21 -36.64
C GLN A 57 -18.56 14.27 -37.50
N ASP A 58 -17.26 14.52 -37.57
CA ASP A 58 -16.28 13.68 -38.25
C ASP A 58 -14.89 13.85 -37.60
N ALA A 59 -13.86 13.21 -38.17
CA ALA A 59 -12.51 13.23 -37.63
C ALA A 59 -11.86 14.64 -37.57
N ARG A 60 -12.43 15.63 -38.26
CA ARG A 60 -11.91 17.01 -38.32
C ARG A 60 -12.87 18.07 -37.80
N VAL A 61 -14.12 17.72 -37.55
CA VAL A 61 -15.16 18.69 -37.17
C VAL A 61 -15.85 18.30 -35.89
N ALA A 62 -15.82 19.20 -34.92
CA ALA A 62 -16.52 19.04 -33.65
C ALA A 62 -17.35 20.28 -33.34
N THR A 63 -18.53 20.08 -32.75
CA THR A 63 -19.32 21.14 -32.11
C THR A 63 -18.88 21.27 -30.67
N VAL A 64 -18.58 22.48 -30.24
CA VAL A 64 -18.15 22.82 -28.89
C VAL A 64 -19.06 23.84 -28.28
N TYR A 65 -19.11 23.83 -26.95
CA TYR A 65 -19.91 24.75 -26.14
C TYR A 65 -19.00 25.57 -25.21
N ILE A 66 -19.34 26.85 -25.03
CA ILE A 66 -18.68 27.72 -24.06
C ILE A 66 -19.70 28.36 -23.14
N ASN A 67 -19.38 28.47 -21.85
CA ASN A 67 -20.19 29.24 -20.92
C ASN A 67 -19.74 30.70 -20.96
N GLY A 68 -20.32 31.48 -21.89
CA GLY A 68 -19.98 32.89 -22.07
C GLY A 68 -19.99 33.29 -23.55
N SER A 69 -19.49 34.49 -23.83
CA SER A 69 -19.35 35.03 -25.18
C SER A 69 -17.96 34.74 -25.75
N TYR A 70 -17.88 34.56 -27.06
CA TYR A 70 -16.61 34.44 -27.78
C TYR A 70 -16.63 35.28 -29.04
N SER A 71 -15.44 35.57 -29.57
CA SER A 71 -15.24 36.13 -30.90
C SER A 71 -14.57 35.10 -31.78
N VAL A 72 -14.89 35.10 -33.09
CA VAL A 72 -14.24 34.22 -34.06
C VAL A 72 -12.90 34.84 -34.45
N PRO A 73 -11.75 34.15 -34.15
CA PRO A 73 -10.44 34.63 -34.61
C PRO A 73 -10.35 34.55 -36.14
N GLY A 74 -9.63 35.49 -36.74
CA GLY A 74 -9.43 35.53 -38.20
C GLY A 74 -8.40 34.53 -38.74
N SER A 75 -7.76 33.74 -37.89
CA SER A 75 -6.71 32.79 -38.22
C SER A 75 -6.80 31.51 -37.43
N PRO A 76 -6.25 30.39 -37.91
CA PRO A 76 -6.14 29.14 -37.16
C PRO A 76 -5.31 29.30 -35.89
N ILE A 77 -5.75 28.67 -34.81
CA ILE A 77 -5.11 28.69 -33.50
C ILE A 77 -4.28 27.41 -33.33
N TYR A 78 -2.99 27.55 -33.12
CA TYR A 78 -2.08 26.43 -32.83
C TYR A 78 -1.83 26.26 -31.33
N ASP A 79 -2.04 27.31 -30.53
CA ASP A 79 -1.84 27.31 -29.11
C ASP A 79 -3.16 27.00 -28.40
N TRP A 80 -3.41 25.71 -28.26
CA TRP A 80 -4.56 25.17 -27.58
C TRP A 80 -4.19 23.90 -26.82
N TYR A 81 -4.95 23.54 -25.78
CA TYR A 81 -4.64 22.50 -24.84
C TYR A 81 -5.86 21.64 -24.54
N GLU A 82 -5.66 20.34 -24.32
CA GLU A 82 -6.68 19.40 -23.85
C GLU A 82 -6.66 19.31 -22.34
N SER A 83 -7.82 19.01 -21.72
CA SER A 83 -7.82 18.62 -20.33
C SER A 83 -7.11 17.27 -20.16
N VAL A 84 -6.27 17.16 -19.12
CA VAL A 84 -5.49 15.94 -18.89
C VAL A 84 -6.37 14.78 -18.44
N PHE A 85 -7.50 15.08 -17.78
CA PHE A 85 -8.40 14.09 -17.18
C PHE A 85 -9.68 13.97 -18.03
N ASN A 86 -9.72 12.99 -18.91
CA ASN A 86 -10.85 12.67 -19.78
C ASN A 86 -10.83 11.19 -20.18
N GLU A 87 -11.87 10.73 -20.88
CA GLU A 87 -12.01 9.34 -21.31
C GLU A 87 -10.89 8.89 -22.27
N LYS A 88 -10.45 9.78 -23.16
CA LYS A 88 -9.36 9.51 -24.12
C LYS A 88 -8.01 9.40 -23.44
N ARG A 89 -7.69 10.32 -22.51
CA ARG A 89 -6.37 10.44 -21.85
C ARG A 89 -6.27 9.63 -20.56
N GLY A 90 -7.40 9.23 -19.99
CA GLY A 90 -7.53 8.51 -18.73
C GLY A 90 -7.68 9.46 -17.53
N TRP A 91 -8.06 8.85 -16.41
CA TRP A 91 -8.24 9.52 -15.13
C TRP A 91 -6.99 9.33 -14.25
N PRO A 92 -6.76 10.19 -13.23
CA PRO A 92 -5.64 10.02 -12.32
C PRO A 92 -5.68 8.66 -11.62
N SER A 93 -4.53 7.99 -11.52
CA SER A 93 -4.43 6.70 -10.85
C SER A 93 -4.28 6.83 -9.32
N CYS A 94 -3.83 7.98 -8.84
CA CYS A 94 -3.70 8.25 -7.41
C CYS A 94 -3.93 9.74 -7.08
N VAL A 95 -4.28 9.98 -5.82
CA VAL A 95 -4.55 11.30 -5.27
C VAL A 95 -3.95 11.40 -3.87
N SER A 96 -3.43 12.57 -3.52
CA SER A 96 -2.90 12.88 -2.21
C SER A 96 -3.05 14.37 -1.90
N PHE A 97 -2.85 14.74 -0.62
CA PHE A 97 -2.70 16.13 -0.20
C PHE A 97 -1.31 16.31 0.41
N HIS A 98 -0.63 17.39 0.04
CA HIS A 98 0.65 17.75 0.63
C HIS A 98 0.85 19.27 0.61
N GLN A 99 1.27 19.85 1.72
CA GLN A 99 1.52 21.29 1.89
C GLN A 99 0.38 22.18 1.30
N ASN A 100 -0.87 21.90 1.71
CA ASN A 100 -2.08 22.61 1.26
C ASN A 100 -2.31 22.58 -0.27
N ARG A 101 -1.82 21.57 -0.96
CA ARG A 101 -2.09 21.33 -2.38
C ARG A 101 -2.81 19.99 -2.55
N LEU A 102 -3.80 19.93 -3.43
CA LEU A 102 -4.35 18.68 -3.95
C LEU A 102 -3.44 18.18 -5.06
N ILE A 103 -3.03 16.92 -4.98
CA ILE A 103 -2.07 16.32 -5.89
C ILE A 103 -2.69 15.12 -6.60
N PHE A 104 -2.61 15.11 -7.91
CA PHE A 104 -2.95 13.97 -8.74
C PHE A 104 -1.71 13.39 -9.38
N GLY A 105 -1.64 12.07 -9.48
CA GLY A 105 -0.55 11.36 -10.15
C GLY A 105 -1.02 10.41 -11.23
N ALA A 106 -0.29 10.37 -12.32
CA ALA A 106 -0.42 9.48 -13.47
C ALA A 106 -1.81 9.49 -14.14
N THR A 107 -1.81 9.43 -15.44
CA THR A 107 -2.97 9.00 -16.22
C THR A 107 -2.52 7.91 -17.20
N LYS A 108 -3.47 7.32 -17.91
CA LYS A 108 -3.15 6.32 -18.94
C LYS A 108 -2.19 6.87 -20.01
N SER A 109 -2.37 8.14 -20.41
CA SER A 109 -1.55 8.76 -21.46
C SER A 109 -0.22 9.31 -20.94
N VAL A 110 -0.16 9.74 -19.68
CA VAL A 110 1.05 10.30 -19.05
C VAL A 110 1.26 9.68 -17.67
N PRO A 111 1.79 8.45 -17.62
CA PRO A 111 1.85 7.65 -16.41
C PRO A 111 2.90 8.13 -15.39
N ASN A 112 3.77 9.05 -15.76
CA ASN A 112 4.87 9.57 -14.95
C ASN A 112 4.72 11.06 -14.59
N CYS A 113 3.50 11.61 -14.71
CA CYS A 113 3.25 13.03 -14.43
C CYS A 113 2.51 13.24 -13.11
N ILE A 114 2.78 14.38 -12.49
CA ILE A 114 2.16 14.86 -11.26
C ILE A 114 1.62 16.25 -11.48
N TRP A 115 0.39 16.50 -11.02
CA TRP A 115 -0.29 17.77 -11.04
C TRP A 115 -0.64 18.18 -9.62
N MET A 116 -0.19 19.33 -9.19
CA MET A 116 -0.47 19.88 -7.87
C MET A 116 -1.27 21.17 -8.02
N SER A 117 -2.34 21.32 -7.26
CA SER A 117 -3.18 22.52 -7.28
C SER A 117 -2.43 23.74 -6.76
N LYS A 118 -3.01 24.93 -6.99
CA LYS A 118 -2.66 26.14 -6.28
C LYS A 118 -2.82 25.92 -4.76
N VAL A 119 -1.97 26.60 -3.97
CA VAL A 119 -2.03 26.51 -2.49
C VAL A 119 -3.40 26.98 -1.99
N GLY A 120 -4.10 26.12 -1.26
CA GLY A 120 -5.42 26.41 -0.68
C GLY A 120 -6.57 26.48 -1.68
N ASP A 121 -6.33 26.41 -3.01
CA ASP A 121 -7.36 26.31 -4.04
C ASP A 121 -7.24 24.99 -4.79
N TYR A 122 -7.89 23.96 -4.26
CA TYR A 122 -7.81 22.56 -4.73
C TYR A 122 -8.45 22.32 -6.10
N THR A 123 -9.14 23.31 -6.65
CA THR A 123 -9.79 23.22 -7.97
C THR A 123 -8.97 23.89 -9.07
N ASN A 124 -7.98 24.68 -8.71
CA ASN A 124 -7.15 25.45 -9.62
C ASN A 124 -5.80 24.76 -9.89
N PHE A 125 -5.58 24.36 -11.13
CA PHE A 125 -4.35 23.73 -11.64
C PHE A 125 -3.67 24.59 -12.72
N ASP A 126 -3.95 25.89 -12.75
CA ASP A 126 -3.29 26.83 -13.63
C ASP A 126 -1.88 27.14 -13.11
N VAL A 127 -0.87 26.78 -13.89
CA VAL A 127 0.54 27.00 -13.56
C VAL A 127 0.94 28.48 -13.64
N GLY A 128 0.10 29.34 -14.22
CA GLY A 128 0.24 30.79 -14.24
C GLY A 128 1.62 31.25 -14.73
N THR A 129 2.24 32.13 -13.93
CA THR A 129 3.57 32.74 -14.22
C THR A 129 4.69 32.13 -13.37
N GLY A 130 4.39 31.15 -12.52
CA GLY A 130 5.37 30.48 -11.64
C GLY A 130 5.54 31.15 -10.29
N LEU A 131 4.50 31.84 -9.77
CA LEU A 131 4.51 32.35 -8.40
C LEU A 131 4.50 31.22 -7.38
N ASP A 132 4.97 31.48 -6.19
CA ASP A 132 5.18 30.45 -5.14
C ASP A 132 3.90 29.68 -4.75
N ASP A 133 2.73 30.31 -4.87
CA ASP A 133 1.45 29.71 -4.55
C ASP A 133 0.74 29.05 -5.75
N GLU A 134 1.23 29.27 -6.97
CA GLU A 134 0.63 28.72 -8.20
C GLU A 134 0.77 27.21 -8.32
N ALA A 135 -0.02 26.62 -9.23
CA ALA A 135 -0.05 25.19 -9.47
C ALA A 135 1.30 24.67 -10.02
N ILE A 136 1.57 23.40 -9.76
CA ILE A 136 2.81 22.74 -10.18
C ILE A 136 2.49 21.59 -11.11
N TYR A 137 3.19 21.52 -12.22
CA TYR A 137 3.19 20.36 -13.13
C TYR A 137 4.61 19.83 -13.26
N VAL A 138 4.77 18.54 -13.02
CA VAL A 138 6.08 17.90 -13.01
C VAL A 138 6.01 16.52 -13.65
N THR A 139 7.04 16.20 -14.41
CA THR A 139 7.24 14.89 -15.02
C THR A 139 8.44 14.19 -14.39
N LEU A 140 8.27 12.95 -13.94
CA LEU A 140 9.39 12.13 -13.47
C LEU A 140 10.21 11.65 -14.68
N TRP A 141 11.47 12.00 -14.72
CA TRP A 141 12.39 11.58 -15.76
C TRP A 141 13.31 10.46 -15.28
N SER A 142 13.29 9.34 -15.95
CA SER A 142 14.10 8.16 -15.66
C SER A 142 14.54 7.49 -16.95
N ALA A 143 15.63 6.74 -16.90
CA ALA A 143 16.09 5.91 -18.02
C ALA A 143 15.14 4.72 -18.31
N GLN A 144 14.23 4.40 -17.39
CA GLN A 144 13.27 3.31 -17.51
C GLN A 144 11.86 3.87 -17.59
N HIS A 145 11.03 3.25 -18.42
CA HIS A 145 9.60 3.55 -18.43
C HIS A 145 8.97 3.10 -17.12
N HIS A 146 8.30 4.00 -16.41
CA HIS A 146 7.67 3.74 -15.12
C HIS A 146 6.32 4.46 -15.01
N GLN A 147 5.47 3.93 -14.16
CA GLN A 147 4.17 4.50 -13.85
C GLN A 147 4.09 4.82 -12.36
N ILE A 148 3.53 5.97 -12.01
CA ILE A 148 3.24 6.30 -10.62
C ILE A 148 2.11 5.39 -10.14
N CYS A 149 2.37 4.65 -9.05
CA CYS A 149 1.39 3.76 -8.42
C CYS A 149 0.57 4.52 -7.38
N THR A 150 1.26 5.28 -6.53
CA THR A 150 0.64 6.02 -5.43
C THR A 150 1.57 7.09 -4.90
N MET A 151 1.02 8.00 -4.10
CA MET A 151 1.76 9.07 -3.43
C MET A 151 1.37 9.10 -1.96
N VAL A 152 2.36 9.25 -1.08
CA VAL A 152 2.17 9.30 0.36
C VAL A 152 2.76 10.61 0.88
N SER A 153 1.94 11.39 1.57
CA SER A 153 2.36 12.62 2.24
C SER A 153 2.83 12.27 3.65
N SER A 154 4.10 12.50 3.92
CA SER A 154 4.71 12.50 5.24
C SER A 154 5.48 13.82 5.41
N ASP A 155 6.63 13.83 6.07
CA ASP A 155 7.52 15.00 6.09
C ASP A 155 7.90 15.42 4.66
N ASN A 156 8.11 14.43 3.79
CA ASN A 156 8.35 14.60 2.36
C ASN A 156 7.18 14.00 1.56
N LEU A 157 6.96 14.49 0.34
CA LEU A 157 6.05 13.81 -0.58
C LEU A 157 6.76 12.60 -1.20
N GLN A 158 6.38 11.42 -0.81
CA GLN A 158 6.88 10.16 -1.34
C GLN A 158 6.07 9.73 -2.55
N ILE A 159 6.74 9.32 -3.62
CA ILE A 159 6.12 8.92 -4.88
C ILE A 159 6.60 7.51 -5.19
N LEU A 160 5.68 6.55 -5.10
CA LEU A 160 5.96 5.15 -5.37
C LEU A 160 5.60 4.84 -6.82
N THR A 161 6.56 4.33 -7.59
CA THR A 161 6.37 3.97 -8.99
C THR A 161 6.61 2.48 -9.21
N THR A 162 6.25 1.98 -10.40
CA THR A 162 6.50 0.58 -10.76
C THR A 162 8.00 0.20 -10.84
N LYS A 163 8.91 1.18 -10.83
CA LYS A 163 10.35 0.94 -11.03
C LYS A 163 11.25 1.58 -9.99
N GLY A 164 10.69 2.26 -9.02
CA GLY A 164 11.47 2.89 -7.95
C GLY A 164 10.67 3.87 -7.13
N GLU A 165 11.26 4.32 -6.04
CA GLU A 165 10.70 5.22 -5.07
C GLU A 165 11.42 6.57 -5.16
N TRP A 166 10.60 7.62 -5.21
CA TRP A 166 11.02 9.00 -5.35
C TRP A 166 10.51 9.84 -4.19
N ALA A 167 11.16 10.94 -3.92
CA ALA A 167 10.69 11.90 -2.94
C ALA A 167 10.93 13.35 -3.36
N ILE A 168 10.06 14.23 -2.87
CA ILE A 168 10.21 15.69 -2.90
C ILE A 168 10.34 16.14 -1.45
N ALA A 169 11.50 16.67 -1.10
CA ALA A 169 11.84 17.08 0.26
C ALA A 169 11.72 18.59 0.49
N ASN A 170 11.31 19.36 -0.52
CA ASN A 170 11.23 20.81 -0.44
C ASN A 170 10.12 21.28 0.52
N SER A 171 10.46 22.24 1.39
CA SER A 171 9.51 22.93 2.27
C SER A 171 9.94 24.39 2.44
N PRO A 172 9.13 25.37 1.99
CA PRO A 172 7.89 25.19 1.24
C PRO A 172 8.12 24.67 -0.19
N LEU A 173 7.14 23.92 -0.71
CA LEU A 173 7.14 23.44 -2.09
C LEU A 173 6.54 24.51 -3.01
N THR A 174 7.37 25.04 -3.93
CA THR A 174 6.98 26.08 -4.89
C THR A 174 7.30 25.66 -6.33
N PRO A 175 6.68 26.27 -7.36
CA PRO A 175 6.98 25.93 -8.76
C PRO A 175 8.47 26.06 -9.13
N SER A 176 9.19 26.98 -8.47
CA SER A 176 10.60 27.27 -8.77
C SER A 176 11.60 26.35 -8.05
N ASN A 177 11.18 25.62 -7.00
CA ASN A 177 12.08 24.81 -6.17
C ASN A 177 11.75 23.32 -6.12
N VAL A 178 10.96 22.78 -7.06
CA VAL A 178 10.65 21.34 -7.08
C VAL A 178 11.92 20.56 -7.39
N ASP A 179 12.44 19.84 -6.38
CA ASP A 179 13.56 18.92 -6.52
C ASP A 179 13.08 17.49 -6.26
N ILE A 180 12.95 16.71 -7.33
CA ILE A 180 12.49 15.33 -7.26
C ILE A 180 13.68 14.40 -7.41
N LYS A 181 13.90 13.56 -6.39
CA LYS A 181 15.01 12.61 -6.38
C LYS A 181 14.50 11.18 -6.33
N GLN A 182 15.12 10.33 -7.15
CA GLN A 182 14.96 8.89 -7.02
C GLN A 182 15.90 8.38 -5.93
N HIS A 183 15.35 7.63 -4.97
CA HIS A 183 16.10 7.09 -3.83
C HIS A 183 16.40 5.61 -3.99
N THR A 184 15.44 4.84 -4.49
CA THR A 184 15.57 3.38 -4.63
C THR A 184 15.02 2.90 -5.98
N ASN A 185 15.31 1.64 -6.34
CA ASN A 185 14.91 1.00 -7.59
C ASN A 185 14.14 -0.30 -7.36
N ILE A 186 13.36 -0.37 -6.28
CA ILE A 186 12.60 -1.58 -5.93
C ILE A 186 11.31 -1.67 -6.75
N GLY A 187 10.57 -0.57 -6.81
CA GLY A 187 9.26 -0.49 -7.40
C GLY A 187 8.13 -0.99 -6.50
N CYS A 188 6.98 -0.37 -6.64
CA CYS A 188 5.77 -0.69 -5.89
C CYS A 188 4.84 -1.58 -6.71
N PHE A 189 4.14 -2.51 -6.06
CA PHE A 189 3.09 -3.30 -6.68
C PHE A 189 1.93 -2.40 -7.10
N TYR A 190 1.63 -2.42 -8.39
CA TYR A 190 0.57 -1.57 -8.93
C TYR A 190 -0.81 -2.22 -8.72
N ALA A 191 -1.45 -1.82 -7.63
CA ALA A 191 -2.84 -2.19 -7.38
C ALA A 191 -3.52 -1.09 -6.54
N SER A 192 -4.53 -0.46 -7.07
CA SER A 192 -5.27 0.62 -6.41
C SER A 192 -5.98 0.19 -5.12
N TYR A 193 -6.19 -1.12 -4.95
CA TYR A 193 -6.81 -1.72 -3.76
C TYR A 193 -5.80 -2.10 -2.65
N LEU A 194 -4.50 -1.86 -2.87
CA LEU A 194 -3.43 -2.15 -1.90
C LEU A 194 -2.64 -0.88 -1.58
N PRO A 195 -3.26 0.13 -0.93
CA PRO A 195 -2.56 1.35 -0.59
C PRO A 195 -1.43 1.06 0.40
N PRO A 196 -0.28 1.75 0.29
CA PRO A 196 0.74 1.72 1.31
C PRO A 196 0.16 2.07 2.68
N GLN A 197 0.75 1.51 3.73
CA GLN A 197 0.37 1.78 5.11
C GLN A 197 1.47 2.61 5.78
N THR A 198 1.07 3.54 6.63
CA THR A 198 2.01 4.27 7.47
C THR A 198 2.10 3.60 8.82
N ILE A 199 3.28 3.13 9.19
CA ILE A 199 3.60 2.51 10.46
C ILE A 199 4.62 3.39 11.15
N GLU A 200 4.27 3.99 12.30
CA GLU A 200 5.15 4.83 13.10
C GLU A 200 5.96 5.84 12.25
N SER A 201 5.28 6.59 11.39
CA SER A 201 5.83 7.60 10.46
C SER A 201 6.64 7.04 9.27
N ARG A 202 6.71 5.74 9.09
CA ARG A 202 7.35 5.09 7.93
C ARG A 202 6.33 4.50 6.99
N THR A 203 6.60 4.61 5.72
CA THR A 203 5.71 4.06 4.68
C THR A 203 6.08 2.62 4.37
N VAL A 204 5.12 1.72 4.57
CA VAL A 204 5.24 0.29 4.25
C VAL A 204 4.44 -0.01 3.00
N PHE A 205 5.06 -0.67 2.04
CA PHE A 205 4.47 -1.00 0.75
C PHE A 205 4.88 -2.39 0.28
N ILE A 206 4.14 -2.91 -0.69
CA ILE A 206 4.44 -4.19 -1.34
C ILE A 206 5.36 -3.90 -2.52
N SER A 207 6.48 -4.63 -2.63
CA SER A 207 7.38 -4.48 -3.77
C SER A 207 6.71 -4.89 -5.07
N GLN A 208 7.26 -4.43 -6.20
CA GLN A 208 6.73 -4.76 -7.53
C GLN A 208 6.59 -6.29 -7.78
N SER A 209 7.41 -7.09 -7.12
CA SER A 209 7.37 -8.55 -7.24
C SER A 209 6.11 -9.18 -6.63
N GLY A 210 5.40 -8.48 -5.73
CA GLY A 210 4.30 -9.02 -4.93
C GLY A 210 4.72 -10.07 -3.91
N LYS A 211 6.02 -10.21 -3.61
CA LYS A 211 6.59 -11.29 -2.78
C LYS A 211 7.36 -10.82 -1.56
N ASP A 212 7.53 -9.53 -1.40
CA ASP A 212 8.20 -8.93 -0.26
C ASP A 212 7.57 -7.59 0.13
N ILE A 213 7.68 -7.29 1.40
CA ILE A 213 7.17 -6.07 2.02
C ILE A 213 8.37 -5.18 2.31
N ARG A 214 8.27 -3.93 1.90
CA ARG A 214 9.31 -2.92 2.06
C ARG A 214 8.85 -1.77 2.93
N GLU A 215 9.79 -1.20 3.65
CA GLU A 215 9.62 0.00 4.44
C GLU A 215 10.56 1.08 3.93
N LEU A 216 10.02 2.26 3.65
CA LEU A 216 10.83 3.44 3.37
C LEU A 216 11.32 4.02 4.69
N ASP A 217 12.61 3.88 4.92
CA ASP A 217 13.32 4.40 6.06
C ASP A 217 14.24 5.55 5.63
N LEU A 218 14.06 6.71 6.23
CA LEU A 218 14.92 7.87 5.99
C LEU A 218 16.25 7.66 6.74
N ASP A 219 17.37 7.88 6.09
CA ASP A 219 18.67 7.75 6.71
C ASP A 219 18.89 8.74 7.87
N THR A 220 19.93 8.53 8.65
CA THR A 220 20.23 9.36 9.84
C THR A 220 20.59 10.80 9.49
N LEU A 221 20.94 11.09 8.25
CA LEU A 221 21.23 12.42 7.76
C LEU A 221 19.97 13.12 7.21
N GLY A 222 18.87 12.37 7.01
CA GLY A 222 17.63 12.89 6.44
C GLY A 222 17.68 13.15 4.93
N GLU A 223 18.66 12.58 4.24
CA GLU A 223 18.89 12.87 2.82
C GLU A 223 18.43 11.77 1.88
N HIS A 224 18.44 10.50 2.33
CA HIS A 224 18.11 9.36 1.49
C HIS A 224 17.11 8.41 2.13
N TYR A 225 16.14 7.97 1.34
CA TYR A 225 15.27 6.85 1.69
C TYR A 225 15.92 5.53 1.30
N ASN A 226 15.86 4.56 2.20
CA ASN A 226 16.21 3.17 1.96
C ASN A 226 14.94 2.32 1.98
N ALA A 227 14.83 1.35 1.08
CA ALA A 227 13.71 0.40 1.06
C ALA A 227 14.11 -0.88 1.80
N VAL A 228 13.91 -0.88 3.13
CA VAL A 228 14.27 -1.99 4.01
C VAL A 228 13.34 -3.18 3.80
N ASP A 229 13.88 -4.40 3.70
CA ASP A 229 13.09 -5.64 3.61
C ASP A 229 12.58 -6.03 5.01
N LEU A 230 11.25 -6.04 5.19
CA LEU A 230 10.62 -6.44 6.45
C LEU A 230 10.39 -7.96 6.57
N CYS A 231 10.57 -8.70 5.50
CA CYS A 231 10.30 -10.15 5.48
C CYS A 231 11.46 -11.01 4.97
N PRO A 232 12.76 -10.74 5.33
CA PRO A 232 13.89 -11.48 4.78
C PRO A 232 13.81 -12.99 5.05
N PHE A 233 13.25 -13.38 6.20
CA PHE A 233 13.03 -14.78 6.59
C PHE A 233 11.59 -15.26 6.42
N ALA A 234 10.65 -14.36 6.08
CA ALA A 234 9.22 -14.64 5.99
C ALA A 234 8.66 -14.50 4.56
N LYS A 235 9.51 -14.48 3.54
CA LYS A 235 9.08 -14.32 2.12
C LYS A 235 8.10 -15.40 1.65
N HIS A 236 8.19 -16.59 2.23
CA HIS A 236 7.27 -17.70 1.93
C HIS A 236 5.83 -17.42 2.37
N LEU A 237 5.62 -16.46 3.28
CA LEU A 237 4.29 -16.01 3.72
C LEU A 237 3.64 -15.02 2.76
N ILE A 238 4.44 -14.33 1.94
CA ILE A 238 3.95 -13.27 1.07
C ILE A 238 3.79 -13.80 -0.36
N ASN A 239 2.56 -13.92 -0.81
CA ASN A 239 2.25 -14.41 -2.15
C ASN A 239 0.96 -13.78 -2.69
N ASN A 240 1.11 -12.89 -3.66
CA ASN A 240 -0.01 -12.18 -4.30
C ASN A 240 -0.99 -11.58 -3.29
N PRO A 241 -0.58 -10.56 -2.52
CA PRO A 241 -1.43 -9.89 -1.54
C PRO A 241 -2.63 -9.22 -2.23
N VAL A 242 -3.79 -9.24 -1.56
CA VAL A 242 -5.05 -8.69 -2.09
C VAL A 242 -5.67 -7.61 -1.19
N SER A 243 -5.27 -7.54 0.08
CA SER A 243 -5.72 -6.51 1.01
C SER A 243 -4.69 -6.32 2.11
N MET A 244 -4.52 -5.09 2.57
CA MET A 244 -3.56 -4.74 3.63
C MET A 244 -4.15 -3.65 4.52
N ALA A 245 -4.03 -3.80 5.84
CA ALA A 245 -4.43 -2.80 6.81
C ALA A 245 -3.54 -2.87 8.05
N TYR A 246 -3.27 -1.70 8.66
CA TYR A 246 -2.48 -1.59 9.88
C TYR A 246 -3.36 -1.17 11.05
N ASN A 247 -3.26 -1.89 12.15
CA ASN A 247 -3.87 -1.52 13.43
C ASN A 247 -2.80 -0.95 14.36
N GLN A 248 -2.92 0.34 14.65
CA GLN A 248 -1.94 1.07 15.44
C GLN A 248 -1.91 0.61 16.89
N ASN A 249 -3.05 0.26 17.48
CA ASN A 249 -3.11 -0.11 18.90
C ASN A 249 -2.51 -1.48 19.18
N SER A 250 -2.71 -2.44 18.29
CA SER A 250 -2.10 -3.76 18.41
C SER A 250 -0.71 -3.84 17.75
N HIS A 251 -0.24 -2.78 17.08
CA HIS A 251 1.00 -2.73 16.29
C HIS A 251 1.08 -3.86 15.25
N GLN A 252 -0.06 -4.22 14.64
CA GLN A 252 -0.16 -5.32 13.71
C GLN A 252 -0.51 -4.85 12.31
N LEU A 253 0.28 -5.28 11.33
CA LEU A 253 0.01 -5.14 9.92
C LEU A 253 -0.57 -6.47 9.41
N PHE A 254 -1.80 -6.42 8.96
CA PHE A 254 -2.53 -7.55 8.39
C PHE A 254 -2.44 -7.50 6.87
N ILE A 255 -2.08 -8.62 6.24
CA ILE A 255 -1.94 -8.74 4.80
C ILE A 255 -2.65 -10.01 4.35
N VAL A 256 -3.78 -9.85 3.67
CA VAL A 256 -4.55 -10.96 3.11
C VAL A 256 -3.94 -11.38 1.79
N MET A 257 -3.73 -12.68 1.62
CA MET A 257 -3.18 -13.29 0.42
C MET A 257 -4.30 -13.87 -0.48
N ASN A 258 -4.03 -13.96 -1.76
CA ASN A 258 -4.98 -14.52 -2.73
C ASN A 258 -5.39 -15.99 -2.43
N ASN A 259 -4.56 -16.72 -1.70
CA ASN A 259 -4.82 -18.10 -1.30
C ASN A 259 -5.72 -18.25 -0.06
N GLY A 260 -6.28 -17.14 0.44
CA GLY A 260 -7.18 -17.13 1.60
C GLY A 260 -6.49 -17.11 2.96
N TYR A 261 -5.17 -17.12 3.02
CA TYR A 261 -4.41 -16.94 4.27
C TYR A 261 -4.14 -15.46 4.52
N MET A 262 -3.81 -15.14 5.76
CA MET A 262 -3.42 -13.79 6.15
C MET A 262 -2.07 -13.84 6.86
N ALA A 263 -1.10 -13.10 6.34
CA ALA A 263 0.16 -12.86 7.03
C ALA A 263 -0.01 -11.66 7.97
N VAL A 264 0.52 -11.76 9.16
CA VAL A 264 0.44 -10.72 10.18
C VAL A 264 1.85 -10.38 10.65
N LEU A 265 2.22 -9.12 10.52
CA LEU A 265 3.46 -8.57 11.06
C LEU A 265 3.14 -7.81 12.34
N ASN A 266 3.71 -8.23 13.45
CA ASN A 266 3.78 -7.42 14.67
C ASN A 266 5.09 -6.64 14.65
N LYS A 267 5.00 -5.31 14.73
CA LYS A 267 6.16 -4.45 14.63
C LYS A 267 6.14 -3.35 15.68
N HIS A 268 7.18 -3.34 16.52
CA HIS A 268 7.49 -2.27 17.48
C HIS A 268 8.87 -1.71 17.19
N GLN A 269 8.92 -0.54 16.57
CA GLN A 269 10.17 0.04 16.10
C GLN A 269 11.10 0.40 17.26
N ASN A 270 10.58 1.03 18.31
CA ASN A 270 11.37 1.44 19.48
C ASN A 270 12.00 0.26 20.22
N GLN A 271 11.49 -0.94 20.05
CA GLN A 271 11.97 -2.15 20.71
C GLN A 271 12.70 -3.11 19.74
N ASN A 272 12.83 -2.75 18.47
CA ASN A 272 13.36 -3.60 17.39
C ASN A 272 12.66 -4.97 17.31
N ILE A 273 11.37 -5.02 17.63
CA ILE A 273 10.57 -6.23 17.50
C ILE A 273 9.95 -6.26 16.11
N SER A 274 10.16 -7.37 15.39
CA SER A 274 9.54 -7.66 14.11
C SER A 274 9.24 -9.15 14.04
N GLY A 275 7.97 -9.52 14.19
CA GLY A 275 7.53 -10.91 14.22
C GLY A 275 6.44 -11.19 13.19
N TRP A 276 6.59 -12.26 12.40
CA TRP A 276 5.61 -12.68 11.42
C TRP A 276 4.84 -13.90 11.90
N ALA A 277 3.54 -13.90 11.65
CA ALA A 277 2.65 -15.03 11.88
C ALA A 277 1.72 -15.25 10.67
N THR A 278 1.22 -16.47 10.52
CA THR A 278 0.18 -16.79 9.54
C THR A 278 -1.12 -17.06 10.26
N TYR A 279 -2.16 -16.33 9.89
CA TYR A 279 -3.53 -16.57 10.35
C TYR A 279 -4.30 -17.36 9.29
N LYS A 280 -5.00 -18.36 9.77
CA LYS A 280 -5.91 -19.24 8.99
C LYS A 280 -7.26 -19.22 9.66
N THR A 281 -8.30 -19.45 8.89
CA THR A 281 -9.68 -19.57 9.35
C THR A 281 -10.33 -20.76 8.69
N ASP A 282 -11.43 -21.22 9.20
CA ASP A 282 -12.27 -22.21 8.49
C ASP A 282 -13.01 -21.50 7.35
N GLY A 283 -12.31 -21.36 6.24
CA GLY A 283 -12.69 -20.58 5.05
C GLY A 283 -11.48 -19.84 4.46
N ASP A 284 -11.76 -18.76 3.74
CA ASP A 284 -10.76 -17.90 3.10
C ASP A 284 -10.92 -16.46 3.55
N PHE A 285 -9.88 -15.82 4.06
CA PHE A 285 -9.83 -14.37 4.18
C PHE A 285 -9.84 -13.74 2.79
N LYS A 286 -10.67 -12.70 2.60
CA LYS A 286 -10.79 -11.95 1.35
C LYS A 286 -10.32 -10.52 1.47
N TYR A 287 -10.72 -9.82 2.54
CA TYR A 287 -10.33 -8.44 2.80
C TYR A 287 -10.11 -8.21 4.28
N VAL A 288 -9.29 -7.23 4.59
CA VAL A 288 -9.08 -6.73 5.95
C VAL A 288 -9.21 -5.22 5.95
N ALA A 289 -9.80 -4.67 7.00
CA ALA A 289 -9.88 -3.24 7.26
C ALA A 289 -9.75 -2.98 8.75
N VAL A 290 -9.21 -1.84 9.10
CA VAL A 290 -9.12 -1.36 10.48
C VAL A 290 -9.96 -0.08 10.57
N LEU A 291 -10.86 -0.05 11.56
CA LEU A 291 -11.66 1.12 11.88
C LEU A 291 -11.50 1.39 13.38
N ASP A 292 -10.99 2.56 13.71
CA ASP A 292 -10.55 2.89 15.06
C ASP A 292 -9.60 1.80 15.61
N ASP A 293 -9.95 1.14 16.71
CA ASP A 293 -9.13 0.11 17.35
C ASP A 293 -9.49 -1.31 16.91
N SER A 294 -10.51 -1.44 16.06
CA SER A 294 -11.08 -2.73 15.69
C SER A 294 -10.62 -3.18 14.32
N THR A 295 -10.20 -4.43 14.22
CA THR A 295 -9.83 -5.08 12.96
C THR A 295 -11.02 -5.91 12.46
N TYR A 296 -11.47 -5.60 11.25
CA TYR A 296 -12.56 -6.28 10.56
C TYR A 296 -11.99 -7.08 9.38
N VAL A 297 -12.58 -8.24 9.13
CA VAL A 297 -12.19 -9.11 8.02
C VAL A 297 -13.43 -9.56 7.26
N VAL A 298 -13.30 -9.69 5.97
CA VAL A 298 -14.28 -10.42 5.15
C VAL A 298 -13.77 -11.82 4.96
N VAL A 299 -14.53 -12.80 5.42
CA VAL A 299 -14.23 -14.22 5.31
C VAL A 299 -15.26 -14.90 4.42
N LYS A 300 -14.79 -15.72 3.48
CA LYS A 300 -15.66 -16.57 2.65
C LYS A 300 -15.73 -17.97 3.23
N ARG A 301 -16.91 -18.37 3.75
CA ARG A 301 -17.20 -19.71 4.30
C ARG A 301 -18.31 -20.35 3.49
N ASN A 302 -18.12 -21.57 3.03
CA ASN A 302 -19.15 -22.34 2.29
C ASN A 302 -19.81 -21.55 1.14
N GLY A 303 -19.01 -20.70 0.45
CA GLY A 303 -19.49 -19.89 -0.67
C GLY A 303 -20.09 -18.53 -0.30
N THR A 304 -20.36 -18.25 0.98
CA THR A 304 -20.95 -17.01 1.49
C THR A 304 -19.86 -16.14 2.11
N ASN A 305 -19.96 -14.81 1.91
CA ASN A 305 -19.06 -13.85 2.54
C ASN A 305 -19.67 -13.36 3.85
N TYR A 306 -18.87 -13.34 4.90
CA TYR A 306 -19.22 -12.83 6.23
C TYR A 306 -18.28 -11.68 6.58
N LEU A 307 -18.83 -10.67 7.25
CA LEU A 307 -18.05 -9.62 7.89
C LEU A 307 -17.85 -10.01 9.35
N GLU A 308 -16.61 -10.22 9.73
CA GLU A 308 -16.22 -10.67 11.06
C GLU A 308 -15.30 -9.63 11.70
N LYS A 309 -15.22 -9.61 13.02
CA LYS A 309 -14.37 -8.73 13.82
C LYS A 309 -13.44 -9.56 14.68
N PHE A 310 -12.16 -9.18 14.78
CA PHE A 310 -11.29 -9.74 15.80
C PHE A 310 -11.72 -9.26 17.18
N ASP A 311 -11.88 -10.21 18.08
CA ASP A 311 -12.25 -9.98 19.48
C ASP A 311 -11.27 -10.72 20.39
N SER A 312 -10.59 -9.99 21.28
CA SER A 312 -9.62 -10.55 22.22
C SER A 312 -10.23 -11.52 23.23
N ASP A 313 -11.53 -11.38 23.50
CA ASP A 313 -12.25 -12.21 24.48
C ASP A 313 -12.78 -13.51 23.86
N CYS A 314 -12.74 -13.63 22.53
CA CYS A 314 -13.18 -14.80 21.79
C CYS A 314 -11.98 -15.68 21.41
N LEU A 315 -11.90 -16.87 22.02
CA LEU A 315 -10.81 -17.83 21.82
C LEU A 315 -11.15 -18.93 20.78
N ASN A 316 -12.06 -18.63 19.87
CA ASN A 316 -12.44 -19.53 18.78
C ASN A 316 -12.59 -18.76 17.46
N ASP A 317 -12.65 -19.47 16.34
CA ASP A 317 -12.84 -18.88 15.03
C ASP A 317 -14.34 -18.71 14.76
N ALA A 318 -14.80 -17.48 14.62
CA ALA A 318 -16.18 -17.07 14.36
C ALA A 318 -17.23 -17.62 15.36
N GLY A 319 -16.82 -17.96 16.59
CA GLY A 319 -17.71 -18.50 17.62
C GLY A 319 -18.09 -19.98 17.45
N GLU A 320 -17.73 -20.61 16.33
CA GLU A 320 -18.19 -21.95 15.96
C GLU A 320 -17.04 -22.94 15.69
N TYR A 321 -15.87 -22.46 15.25
CA TYR A 321 -14.78 -23.29 14.78
C TYR A 321 -13.64 -23.37 15.78
N ASP A 322 -12.93 -24.49 15.77
CA ASP A 322 -11.78 -24.71 16.64
C ASP A 322 -10.62 -23.77 16.24
N PHE A 323 -10.08 -23.08 17.23
CA PHE A 323 -8.85 -22.29 17.07
C PHE A 323 -7.66 -23.14 17.53
N ASN A 324 -6.65 -23.24 16.66
CA ASN A 324 -5.39 -23.87 17.02
C ASN A 324 -4.20 -23.01 16.62
N TYR A 325 -3.13 -23.10 17.37
CA TYR A 325 -1.88 -22.41 17.06
C TYR A 325 -0.67 -23.34 17.18
N THR A 326 0.37 -23.01 16.41
CA THR A 326 1.68 -23.68 16.51
C THR A 326 2.78 -22.62 16.38
N ILE A 327 3.67 -22.61 17.37
CA ILE A 327 4.88 -21.78 17.38
C ILE A 327 6.06 -22.72 17.24
N CYS A 328 6.93 -22.47 16.26
CA CYS A 328 8.13 -23.26 16.01
C CYS A 328 9.40 -22.43 16.27
N ALA A 329 10.40 -23.06 16.88
CA ALA A 329 11.73 -22.46 16.94
C ALA A 329 12.33 -22.31 15.54
N PHE A 330 13.12 -21.25 15.31
CA PHE A 330 14.02 -21.23 14.18
C PHE A 330 15.12 -22.29 14.35
N PRO A 331 15.71 -22.81 13.24
CA PRO A 331 16.90 -23.64 13.31
C PRO A 331 18.01 -22.96 14.11
N MET A 332 18.57 -23.67 15.07
CA MET A 332 19.62 -23.12 15.93
C MET A 332 20.91 -22.96 15.13
N LEU A 333 21.52 -21.78 15.22
CA LEU A 333 22.87 -21.54 14.72
C LEU A 333 23.80 -21.25 15.87
N VAL A 334 24.99 -21.86 15.83
CA VAL A 334 26.07 -21.61 16.79
C VAL A 334 27.24 -21.01 16.02
N ASN A 335 27.64 -19.77 16.35
CA ASN A 335 28.67 -19.02 15.63
C ASN A 335 28.38 -18.96 14.10
N ASN A 336 27.10 -18.77 13.73
CA ASN A 336 26.61 -18.75 12.35
C ASN A 336 26.72 -20.07 11.57
N HIS A 337 26.91 -21.19 12.26
CA HIS A 337 26.96 -22.51 11.66
C HIS A 337 25.87 -23.41 12.23
N ALA A 338 25.24 -24.23 11.40
CA ALA A 338 24.33 -25.25 11.88
C ALA A 338 25.12 -26.35 12.62
N PRO A 339 24.75 -26.71 13.89
CA PRO A 339 25.42 -27.78 14.61
C PRO A 339 25.12 -29.12 13.93
N LYS A 340 26.09 -30.05 13.94
CA LYS A 340 25.93 -31.38 13.36
C LYS A 340 24.91 -32.24 14.14
N LYS A 341 24.91 -32.07 15.47
CA LYS A 341 23.99 -32.74 16.37
C LYS A 341 23.56 -31.78 17.46
N LEU A 342 22.29 -31.83 17.82
CA LEU A 342 21.71 -31.01 18.85
C LEU A 342 20.85 -31.91 19.77
N ARG A 343 21.08 -31.80 21.08
CA ARG A 343 20.31 -32.50 22.08
C ARG A 343 19.77 -31.46 23.08
N ALA A 344 18.51 -31.11 22.95
CA ALA A 344 17.80 -30.38 23.99
C ALA A 344 17.49 -31.31 25.16
N ARG A 345 17.76 -30.87 26.37
CA ARG A 345 17.50 -31.60 27.61
C ARG A 345 16.25 -31.10 28.30
N LYS A 346 16.10 -29.80 28.34
CA LYS A 346 15.03 -29.12 29.08
C LYS A 346 14.58 -27.88 28.32
N ILE A 347 13.28 -27.64 28.29
CA ILE A 347 12.68 -26.38 27.90
C ILE A 347 12.05 -25.74 29.12
N SER A 348 12.37 -24.50 29.39
CA SER A 348 11.76 -23.65 30.41
C SER A 348 10.97 -22.56 29.74
N LEU A 349 9.72 -22.41 30.12
CA LEU A 349 8.75 -21.47 29.57
C LEU A 349 8.36 -20.48 30.66
N ARG A 350 8.45 -19.19 30.40
CA ARG A 350 7.82 -18.18 31.24
C ARG A 350 6.49 -17.82 30.59
N VAL A 351 5.42 -17.97 31.33
CA VAL A 351 4.05 -17.79 30.90
C VAL A 351 3.28 -16.80 31.75
N LEU A 352 2.23 -16.21 31.18
CA LEU A 352 1.29 -15.31 31.86
C LEU A 352 -0.13 -15.80 31.54
N ASP A 353 -0.97 -15.89 32.58
CA ASP A 353 -2.41 -16.22 32.47
C ASP A 353 -2.71 -17.41 31.51
N THR A 354 -1.89 -18.47 31.66
CA THR A 354 -1.92 -19.62 30.77
C THR A 354 -2.65 -20.79 31.42
N LYS A 355 -3.59 -21.41 30.67
CA LYS A 355 -4.34 -22.58 31.12
C LYS A 355 -3.96 -23.87 30.40
N THR A 356 -3.46 -23.78 29.15
CA THR A 356 -3.07 -24.98 28.41
C THR A 356 -1.96 -24.65 27.42
N LEU A 357 -1.02 -25.58 27.25
CA LEU A 357 -0.09 -25.61 26.14
C LEU A 357 0.59 -26.99 26.00
N PHE A 358 1.05 -27.26 24.82
CA PHE A 358 1.77 -28.49 24.47
C PHE A 358 3.15 -28.12 23.94
N VAL A 359 4.16 -28.87 24.33
CA VAL A 359 5.52 -28.76 23.80
C VAL A 359 5.88 -30.08 23.11
N ASN A 360 6.23 -30.02 21.83
CA ASN A 360 6.48 -31.20 20.99
C ASN A 360 5.36 -32.26 21.10
N GLY A 361 4.10 -31.82 21.17
CA GLY A 361 2.93 -32.68 21.32
C GLY A 361 2.70 -33.23 22.74
N GLN A 362 3.56 -32.91 23.71
CA GLN A 362 3.37 -33.29 25.11
C GLN A 362 2.71 -32.14 25.90
N ARG A 363 1.63 -32.45 26.61
CA ARG A 363 0.95 -31.48 27.46
C ARG A 363 1.86 -31.05 28.62
N VAL A 364 2.04 -29.75 28.77
CA VAL A 364 2.78 -29.19 29.91
C VAL A 364 1.91 -29.23 31.14
N GLN A 365 2.46 -29.71 32.27
CA GLN A 365 1.74 -29.74 33.52
C GLN A 365 1.65 -28.31 34.10
N ILE A 366 0.42 -27.80 34.12
CA ILE A 366 0.09 -26.51 34.72
C ILE A 366 -0.52 -26.77 36.09
N PRO A 367 -0.14 -25.99 37.15
CA PRO A 367 -0.70 -26.17 38.49
C PRO A 367 -2.23 -26.08 38.51
N ASN A 368 -2.88 -26.95 39.28
CA ASN A 368 -4.35 -27.01 39.39
C ASN A 368 -4.97 -25.69 39.86
N SER A 369 -4.24 -24.85 40.56
CA SER A 369 -4.68 -23.50 40.96
C SER A 369 -5.05 -22.60 39.74
N ALA A 370 -4.48 -22.86 38.58
CA ALA A 370 -4.79 -22.12 37.35
C ALA A 370 -6.22 -22.36 36.83
N TYR A 371 -6.85 -23.44 37.27
CA TYR A 371 -8.20 -23.82 36.86
C TYR A 371 -9.27 -23.49 37.89
N ALA A 372 -8.89 -22.80 39.00
CA ALA A 372 -9.84 -22.34 39.99
C ALA A 372 -10.82 -21.30 39.38
N ASP A 373 -12.06 -21.29 39.91
CA ASP A 373 -13.07 -20.34 39.46
C ASP A 373 -12.57 -18.87 39.66
N GLY A 374 -12.71 -18.07 38.59
CA GLY A 374 -12.24 -16.70 38.57
C GLY A 374 -10.73 -16.50 38.35
N CYS A 375 -9.95 -17.58 38.16
CA CYS A 375 -8.53 -17.47 37.87
C CYS A 375 -8.30 -17.28 36.35
N ALA A 376 -7.52 -16.27 35.99
CA ALA A 376 -7.17 -16.01 34.57
C ALA A 376 -6.28 -17.12 33.99
N GLY A 377 -5.47 -17.79 34.80
CA GLY A 377 -4.54 -18.83 34.40
C GLY A 377 -3.31 -18.85 35.33
N TYR A 378 -2.31 -19.63 34.97
CA TYR A 378 -1.02 -19.68 35.67
C TYR A 378 -0.07 -18.63 35.09
N SER A 379 0.58 -17.91 35.99
CA SER A 379 1.65 -16.97 35.65
C SER A 379 2.93 -17.36 36.39
N GLY A 380 3.99 -17.66 35.64
CA GLY A 380 5.26 -18.12 36.22
C GLY A 380 6.09 -18.96 35.25
N ASP A 381 7.05 -19.70 35.82
CA ASP A 381 7.95 -20.54 35.05
C ASP A 381 7.47 -22.00 35.08
N LEU A 382 7.36 -22.58 33.85
CA LEU A 382 7.06 -23.99 33.62
C LEU A 382 8.25 -24.65 32.97
N SER A 383 8.46 -25.94 33.21
CA SER A 383 9.53 -26.66 32.53
C SER A 383 9.13 -28.06 32.10
N ILE A 384 9.71 -28.52 31.02
CA ILE A 384 9.53 -29.87 30.47
C ILE A 384 10.88 -30.44 30.10
N ASP A 385 11.11 -31.69 30.49
CA ASP A 385 12.31 -32.43 30.11
C ASP A 385 12.10 -33.05 28.74
N LEU A 386 13.06 -32.89 27.84
CA LEU A 386 13.06 -33.43 26.50
C LEU A 386 13.94 -34.68 26.39
N LEU A 387 13.46 -35.67 25.67
CA LEU A 387 14.21 -36.89 25.38
C LEU A 387 14.58 -36.93 23.90
N GLY A 388 15.83 -37.28 23.62
CA GLY A 388 16.28 -37.52 22.26
C GLY A 388 17.41 -36.59 21.78
N THR A 389 17.96 -36.92 20.63
CA THR A 389 18.97 -36.16 19.93
C THR A 389 18.45 -35.81 18.55
N GLN A 390 18.49 -34.56 18.18
CA GLN A 390 18.13 -34.11 16.86
C GLN A 390 19.33 -34.20 15.93
N ASN A 391 19.21 -34.99 14.88
CA ASN A 391 20.25 -35.14 13.83
C ASN A 391 19.99 -34.21 12.63
N ASP A 392 18.74 -33.86 12.40
CA ASP A 392 18.35 -32.89 11.38
C ASP A 392 18.17 -31.52 12.02
N THR A 393 19.18 -30.69 11.88
CA THR A 393 19.22 -29.35 12.47
C THR A 393 18.40 -28.31 11.71
N MET A 394 17.81 -28.70 10.59
CA MET A 394 16.85 -27.87 9.84
C MET A 394 15.43 -27.98 10.40
N GLN A 395 15.14 -29.01 11.20
CA GLN A 395 13.87 -29.12 11.91
C GLN A 395 13.84 -28.18 13.13
N PRO A 396 12.67 -27.67 13.50
CA PRO A 396 12.54 -26.86 14.70
C PRO A 396 12.94 -27.67 15.94
N LEU A 397 13.75 -27.05 16.83
CA LEU A 397 14.21 -27.68 18.05
C LEU A 397 13.04 -27.98 19.01
N TRP A 398 12.03 -27.13 18.99
CA TRP A 398 10.79 -27.29 19.74
C TRP A 398 9.63 -26.70 18.98
N THR A 399 8.45 -27.21 19.28
CA THR A 399 7.17 -26.67 18.85
C THR A 399 6.28 -26.47 20.06
N ILE A 400 5.60 -25.34 20.14
CA ILE A 400 4.58 -25.07 21.14
C ILE A 400 3.25 -24.94 20.42
N SER A 401 2.25 -25.67 20.86
CA SER A 401 0.93 -25.69 20.21
C SER A 401 -0.21 -25.84 21.21
N SER A 402 -1.40 -25.49 20.83
CA SER A 402 -2.65 -25.89 21.45
C SER A 402 -3.77 -25.92 20.45
N SER A 403 -4.70 -26.85 20.63
CA SER A 403 -6.01 -26.89 19.97
C SER A 403 -7.17 -26.67 20.96
N GLU A 404 -6.86 -26.41 22.21
CA GLU A 404 -7.86 -26.13 23.24
C GLU A 404 -8.19 -24.62 23.24
N GLN A 405 -9.46 -24.27 23.38
CA GLN A 405 -9.97 -22.88 23.43
C GLN A 405 -9.72 -22.25 24.82
N LEU A 406 -8.47 -22.27 25.26
CA LEU A 406 -8.03 -21.76 26.55
C LEU A 406 -6.89 -20.75 26.36
N PRO A 407 -6.79 -19.73 27.23
CA PRO A 407 -5.78 -18.70 27.09
C PRO A 407 -4.37 -19.29 27.30
N ALA A 408 -3.42 -18.77 26.49
CA ALA A 408 -2.01 -19.07 26.60
C ALA A 408 -1.17 -17.85 26.18
N THR A 409 -0.34 -17.33 27.07
CA THR A 409 0.61 -16.26 26.79
C THR A 409 2.00 -16.72 27.14
N ILE A 410 2.91 -16.72 26.17
CA ILE A 410 4.30 -17.15 26.33
C ILE A 410 5.19 -15.91 26.30
N LEU A 411 5.89 -15.64 27.38
CA LEU A 411 6.78 -14.49 27.53
C LEU A 411 8.20 -14.81 27.09
N SER A 412 8.69 -16.02 27.39
CA SER A 412 10.01 -16.48 26.94
C SER A 412 10.11 -17.99 26.87
N VAL A 413 11.02 -18.46 26.01
CA VAL A 413 11.39 -19.87 25.88
C VAL A 413 12.90 -19.98 26.06
N THR A 414 13.34 -20.76 27.04
CA THR A 414 14.74 -21.06 27.28
C THR A 414 15.01 -22.55 27.08
N VAL A 415 16.03 -22.86 26.33
CA VAL A 415 16.42 -24.25 26.04
C VAL A 415 17.77 -24.54 26.69
N ASP A 416 17.80 -25.59 27.49
CA ASP A 416 19.04 -26.18 28.01
C ASP A 416 19.38 -27.45 27.21
N GLY A 417 20.62 -27.53 26.70
CA GLY A 417 21.01 -28.61 25.82
C GLY A 417 22.49 -28.68 25.51
N ILE A 418 22.87 -29.68 24.72
CA ILE A 418 24.25 -29.93 24.27
C ILE A 418 24.24 -29.96 22.73
N TYR A 419 25.25 -29.36 22.12
CA TYR A 419 25.46 -29.42 20.69
C TYR A 419 26.89 -29.87 20.35
N SER A 420 27.09 -30.42 19.15
CA SER A 420 28.38 -30.64 18.54
C SER A 420 28.47 -29.88 17.21
N ILE A 421 29.58 -29.21 17.03
CA ILE A 421 29.93 -28.49 15.79
C ILE A 421 30.52 -29.45 14.76
#